data_d83ff3f260f836e8c664cdea6f44a353
#
_entry.id   d83ff3f260f836e8c664cdea6f44a353
#
_cell.length_a   1.000
_cell.length_b   1.000
_cell.length_c   1.000
_cell.angle_alpha   90.00
_cell.angle_beta   90.00
_cell.angle_gamma   90.00
#
_symmetry.space_group_name_H-M   'P 1'
#
loop_
_entity.id
_entity.type
_entity.pdbx_description
1 polymer ?
#
loop_
_entity_poly.entity_id
_entity_poly.type
_entity_poly.pdbx_seq_one_letter_code
_entity_poly.pdbx_strand_id
1 'polypeptide(L)'
;MKIALLQILPTGSLDGNREKGMEACRRAKALGADIALFPEMWSTGYGIPEDAEALERAAIPADGGFVSGFGKLAAELNMAIAITFLEKTKKRPRNAVSLFDRHGRRLYTYAKVHTCDFGDERRLDAGEDFFVAALDTERGAVQVGSMICYDREFPESARILMLKGAELILTPNACPMEINRLSQLRGRAYENMTAIATCNYPSPHPDCNGHSTVFDGAAYLPELSGSRDTCILEAGEDEGIYLAELDLDMLREYREQEVHGNAYRRPERYGILTETSIREPFIRADRRRGYSETVQ
;
A
#
# COMPACT_ATOMS: atom_id res chain seq x y z
N MET A 1 -15.99 -7.44 5.06
CA MET A 1 -15.34 -6.14 5.24
C MET A 1 -15.39 -5.37 3.93
N LYS A 2 -15.85 -4.11 3.95
CA LYS A 2 -15.93 -3.29 2.72
C LYS A 2 -14.76 -2.30 2.66
N ILE A 3 -14.03 -2.35 1.55
CA ILE A 3 -12.85 -1.51 1.29
C ILE A 3 -13.23 -0.47 0.25
N ALA A 4 -13.02 0.81 0.55
CA ALA A 4 -13.17 1.89 -0.42
C ALA A 4 -11.79 2.32 -0.95
N LEU A 5 -11.61 2.23 -2.25
CA LEU A 5 -10.46 2.77 -2.97
C LEU A 5 -10.81 4.18 -3.44
N LEU A 6 -10.13 5.18 -2.89
CA LEU A 6 -10.35 6.59 -3.22
C LEU A 6 -9.51 6.96 -4.45
N GLN A 7 -9.92 6.49 -5.63
CA GLN A 7 -9.26 6.82 -6.90
C GLN A 7 -9.67 8.24 -7.32
N ILE A 8 -9.04 9.24 -6.70
CA ILE A 8 -9.42 10.65 -6.85
C ILE A 8 -8.22 11.52 -7.25
N LEU A 9 -8.50 12.59 -8.01
CA LEU A 9 -7.49 13.57 -8.42
C LEU A 9 -7.14 14.52 -7.27
N PRO A 10 -5.85 14.88 -7.09
CA PRO A 10 -5.46 15.91 -6.15
C PRO A 10 -5.90 17.29 -6.64
N THR A 11 -5.94 18.26 -5.73
CA THR A 11 -6.33 19.65 -6.02
C THR A 11 -5.14 20.56 -6.30
N GLY A 12 -3.91 20.09 -6.10
CA GLY A 12 -2.68 20.87 -6.24
C GLY A 12 -2.30 21.68 -4.99
N SER A 13 -3.06 21.59 -3.89
CA SER A 13 -2.69 22.23 -2.62
C SER A 13 -2.95 21.30 -1.42
N LEU A 14 -2.16 21.49 -0.36
CA LEU A 14 -2.28 20.67 0.86
C LEU A 14 -3.69 20.79 1.48
N ASP A 15 -4.20 22.02 1.63
CA ASP A 15 -5.52 22.27 2.22
C ASP A 15 -6.64 21.71 1.33
N GLY A 16 -6.57 21.93 0.02
CA GLY A 16 -7.53 21.39 -0.93
C GLY A 16 -7.52 19.84 -0.95
N ASN A 17 -6.34 19.22 -0.89
CA ASN A 17 -6.21 17.77 -0.79
C ASN A 17 -6.80 17.25 0.53
N ARG A 18 -6.61 17.98 1.64
CA ARG A 18 -7.23 17.67 2.93
C ARG A 18 -8.76 17.71 2.85
N GLU A 19 -9.33 18.78 2.35
CA GLU A 19 -10.78 18.97 2.24
C GLU A 19 -11.41 17.93 1.32
N LYS A 20 -10.87 17.76 0.10
CA LYS A 20 -11.34 16.76 -0.87
C LYS A 20 -11.22 15.35 -0.33
N GLY A 21 -10.10 15.03 0.33
CA GLY A 21 -9.88 13.72 0.93
C GLY A 21 -10.86 13.41 2.06
N MET A 22 -11.14 14.38 2.94
CA MET A 22 -12.13 14.24 4.01
C MET A 22 -13.54 14.04 3.47
N GLU A 23 -13.91 14.77 2.43
CA GLU A 23 -15.21 14.60 1.76
C GLU A 23 -15.31 13.22 1.08
N ALA A 24 -14.26 12.75 0.43
CA ALA A 24 -14.20 11.40 -0.14
C ALA A 24 -14.36 10.31 0.93
N CYS A 25 -13.78 10.48 2.12
CA CYS A 25 -13.98 9.57 3.25
C CYS A 25 -15.45 9.57 3.73
N ARG A 26 -16.12 10.73 3.82
CA ARG A 26 -17.55 10.79 4.18
C ARG A 26 -18.41 10.07 3.15
N ARG A 27 -18.14 10.28 1.88
CA ARG A 27 -18.83 9.58 0.79
C ARG A 27 -18.57 8.06 0.84
N ALA A 28 -17.33 7.63 1.07
CA ALA A 28 -17.00 6.21 1.25
C ALA A 28 -17.79 5.58 2.42
N LYS A 29 -17.88 6.28 3.54
CA LYS A 29 -18.71 5.83 4.68
C LYS A 29 -20.18 5.75 4.32
N ALA A 30 -20.73 6.73 3.61
CA ALA A 30 -22.12 6.70 3.15
C ALA A 30 -22.43 5.52 2.23
N LEU A 31 -21.42 5.03 1.49
CA LEU A 31 -21.50 3.82 0.68
C LEU A 31 -21.29 2.52 1.51
N GLY A 32 -21.03 2.64 2.81
CA GLY A 32 -20.89 1.52 3.76
C GLY A 32 -19.48 0.97 3.90
N ALA A 33 -18.43 1.75 3.57
CA ALA A 33 -17.05 1.31 3.76
C ALA A 33 -16.68 1.13 5.24
N ASP A 34 -15.86 0.10 5.50
CA ASP A 34 -15.21 -0.14 6.79
C ASP A 34 -13.81 0.50 6.85
N ILE A 35 -13.17 0.65 5.69
CA ILE A 35 -11.87 1.29 5.53
C ILE A 35 -11.81 2.08 4.22
N ALA A 36 -11.16 3.25 4.25
CA ALA A 36 -10.83 4.04 3.07
C ALA A 36 -9.31 4.06 2.84
N LEU A 37 -8.89 3.80 1.59
CA LEU A 37 -7.50 3.81 1.15
C LEU A 37 -7.27 4.93 0.14
N PHE A 38 -6.27 5.76 0.40
CA PHE A 38 -5.82 6.84 -0.48
C PHE A 38 -4.76 6.36 -1.49
N PRO A 39 -4.60 7.05 -2.64
CA PRO A 39 -3.44 6.91 -3.51
C PRO A 39 -2.15 7.33 -2.79
N GLU A 40 -0.99 7.03 -3.38
CA GLU A 40 0.34 7.33 -2.84
C GLU A 40 0.57 8.84 -2.68
N MET A 41 1.14 9.26 -1.54
CA MET A 41 1.49 10.66 -1.21
C MET A 41 0.36 11.68 -1.46
N TRP A 42 -0.84 11.38 -1.01
CA TRP A 42 -2.02 12.23 -1.19
C TRP A 42 -1.81 13.68 -0.75
N SER A 43 -1.00 13.94 0.29
CA SER A 43 -0.72 15.31 0.77
C SER A 43 -0.17 16.23 -0.32
N THR A 44 0.62 15.69 -1.25
CA THR A 44 1.25 16.45 -2.35
C THR A 44 0.72 16.05 -3.73
N GLY A 45 -0.19 15.05 -3.81
CA GLY A 45 -0.62 14.47 -5.08
C GLY A 45 0.53 13.84 -5.86
N TYR A 46 1.44 13.15 -5.17
CA TYR A 46 2.68 12.58 -5.69
C TYR A 46 3.67 13.61 -6.27
N GLY A 47 3.50 14.89 -5.92
CA GLY A 47 4.47 15.93 -6.27
C GLY A 47 5.69 15.89 -5.34
N ILE A 48 6.89 15.71 -5.90
CA ILE A 48 8.17 15.70 -5.18
C ILE A 48 9.01 16.88 -5.71
N PRO A 49 9.09 18.02 -4.99
CA PRO A 49 9.86 19.17 -5.42
C PRO A 49 11.34 18.85 -5.66
N GLU A 50 11.93 19.42 -6.72
CA GLU A 50 13.36 19.28 -7.01
C GLU A 50 14.22 20.08 -6.05
N ASP A 51 13.76 21.29 -5.68
CA ASP A 51 14.42 22.15 -4.74
C ASP A 51 14.32 21.64 -3.32
N ALA A 52 15.45 21.56 -2.61
CA ALA A 52 15.52 20.96 -1.28
C ALA A 52 14.68 21.72 -0.22
N GLU A 53 14.64 23.07 -0.28
CA GLU A 53 13.83 23.85 0.65
C GLU A 53 12.33 23.69 0.35
N ALA A 54 11.95 23.60 -0.93
CA ALA A 54 10.57 23.33 -1.34
C ALA A 54 10.14 21.94 -0.91
N LEU A 55 11.02 20.93 -1.01
CA LEU A 55 10.78 19.58 -0.55
C LEU A 55 10.56 19.54 0.98
N GLU A 56 11.39 20.22 1.75
CA GLU A 56 11.24 20.34 3.20
C GLU A 56 9.94 21.07 3.61
N ARG A 57 9.52 22.08 2.85
CA ARG A 57 8.23 22.77 3.09
C ARG A 57 7.02 21.94 2.72
N ALA A 58 7.12 21.08 1.71
CA ALA A 58 6.05 20.19 1.28
C ALA A 58 5.86 18.98 2.24
N ALA A 59 6.89 18.61 2.98
CA ALA A 59 6.85 17.51 3.93
C ALA A 59 6.12 17.93 5.22
N ILE A 60 5.24 17.07 5.71
CA ILE A 60 4.40 17.30 6.89
C ILE A 60 4.68 16.26 7.99
N PRO A 61 4.63 16.64 9.27
CA PRO A 61 4.85 15.67 10.35
C PRO A 61 3.69 14.67 10.45
N ALA A 62 4.01 13.43 10.81
CA ALA A 62 3.01 12.36 10.98
C ALA A 62 1.98 12.64 12.10
N ASP A 63 2.33 13.47 13.07
CA ASP A 63 1.45 13.96 14.15
C ASP A 63 0.87 15.36 13.86
N GLY A 64 1.17 15.93 12.68
CA GLY A 64 0.68 17.24 12.25
C GLY A 64 -0.83 17.27 11.98
N GLY A 65 -1.36 18.51 11.86
CA GLY A 65 -2.80 18.76 11.71
C GLY A 65 -3.45 18.11 10.49
N PHE A 66 -2.70 17.93 9.39
CA PHE A 66 -3.19 17.21 8.21
C PHE A 66 -3.49 15.75 8.56
N VAL A 67 -2.49 15.00 9.02
CA VAL A 67 -2.58 13.56 9.29
C VAL A 67 -3.52 13.29 10.48
N SER A 68 -3.35 14.02 11.60
CA SER A 68 -4.22 13.87 12.78
C SER A 68 -5.69 14.23 12.53
N GLY A 69 -5.95 15.10 11.54
CA GLY A 69 -7.29 15.41 11.07
C GLY A 69 -8.02 14.19 10.50
N PHE A 70 -7.33 13.32 9.78
CA PHE A 70 -7.91 12.06 9.30
C PHE A 70 -8.14 11.05 10.42
N GLY A 71 -7.29 11.04 11.46
CA GLY A 71 -7.55 10.24 12.67
C GLY A 71 -8.84 10.67 13.38
N LYS A 72 -9.06 11.98 13.53
CA LYS A 72 -10.33 12.50 14.09
C LYS A 72 -11.53 12.13 13.23
N LEU A 73 -11.39 12.26 11.91
CA LEU A 73 -12.42 11.87 10.96
C LEU A 73 -12.72 10.36 11.00
N ALA A 74 -11.71 9.51 11.18
CA ALA A 74 -11.88 8.07 11.34
C ALA A 74 -12.80 7.75 12.55
N ALA A 75 -12.58 8.42 13.70
CA ALA A 75 -13.44 8.30 14.87
C ALA A 75 -14.86 8.85 14.62
N GLU A 76 -14.98 10.02 13.99
CA GLU A 76 -16.27 10.64 13.63
C GLU A 76 -17.11 9.70 12.75
N LEU A 77 -16.48 9.08 11.75
CA LEU A 77 -17.13 8.20 10.79
C LEU A 77 -17.31 6.76 11.28
N ASN A 78 -16.73 6.38 12.40
CA ASN A 78 -16.60 4.96 12.79
C ASN A 78 -16.10 4.10 11.61
N MET A 79 -14.99 4.55 10.95
CA MET A 79 -14.41 3.95 9.75
C MET A 79 -12.89 4.09 9.77
N ALA A 80 -12.17 3.04 9.48
CA ALA A 80 -10.70 3.09 9.36
C ALA A 80 -10.26 3.95 8.16
N ILE A 81 -9.13 4.64 8.29
CA ILE A 81 -8.58 5.47 7.21
C ILE A 81 -7.07 5.22 7.08
N ALA A 82 -6.63 4.86 5.88
CA ALA A 82 -5.23 4.78 5.48
C ALA A 82 -4.86 6.02 4.65
N ILE A 83 -4.32 7.05 5.33
CA ILE A 83 -3.93 8.32 4.72
C ILE A 83 -2.45 8.33 4.34
N THR A 84 -2.13 8.82 3.15
CA THR A 84 -0.78 8.86 2.59
C THR A 84 -0.24 10.27 2.52
N PHE A 85 1.05 10.44 2.74
CA PHE A 85 1.66 11.78 2.79
C PHE A 85 3.17 11.73 2.61
N LEU A 86 3.74 12.87 2.22
CA LEU A 86 5.18 13.13 2.29
C LEU A 86 5.53 13.45 3.74
N GLU A 87 6.17 12.50 4.43
CA GLU A 87 6.46 12.59 5.85
C GLU A 87 7.71 13.43 6.11
N LYS A 88 7.59 14.43 6.97
CA LYS A 88 8.73 15.20 7.49
C LYS A 88 9.47 14.38 8.54
N THR A 89 10.79 14.25 8.39
CA THR A 89 11.67 13.61 9.37
C THR A 89 12.79 14.58 9.81
N LYS A 90 13.70 14.10 10.66
CA LYS A 90 14.93 14.85 11.03
C LYS A 90 16.01 14.78 9.94
N LYS A 91 15.84 13.89 8.97
CA LYS A 91 16.69 13.70 7.80
C LYS A 91 15.91 14.13 6.56
N ARG A 92 16.03 13.37 5.46
CA ARG A 92 15.21 13.60 4.27
C ARG A 92 13.77 13.12 4.49
N PRO A 93 12.79 13.74 3.83
CA PRO A 93 11.40 13.30 3.89
C PRO A 93 11.24 11.82 3.46
N ARG A 94 10.10 11.20 3.83
CA ARG A 94 9.77 9.84 3.44
C ARG A 94 8.38 9.78 2.80
N ASN A 95 8.19 8.84 1.91
CA ASN A 95 6.89 8.47 1.37
C ASN A 95 6.19 7.54 2.37
N ALA A 96 5.07 7.97 2.95
CA ALA A 96 4.47 7.27 4.08
C ALA A 96 2.96 7.10 4.00
N VAL A 97 2.45 6.08 4.71
CA VAL A 97 1.02 5.87 5.00
C VAL A 97 0.81 5.70 6.50
N SER A 98 -0.16 6.41 7.07
CA SER A 98 -0.66 6.18 8.44
C SER A 98 -1.99 5.47 8.40
N LEU A 99 -2.13 4.37 9.13
CA LEU A 99 -3.38 3.66 9.32
C LEU A 99 -4.01 4.07 10.65
N PHE A 100 -5.22 4.62 10.58
CA PHE A 100 -6.08 4.91 11.73
C PHE A 100 -7.21 3.88 11.82
N ASP A 101 -7.47 3.38 13.03
CA ASP A 101 -8.65 2.56 13.28
C ASP A 101 -9.92 3.42 13.35
N ARG A 102 -11.08 2.78 13.42
CA ARG A 102 -12.40 3.43 13.50
C ARG A 102 -12.63 4.25 14.79
N HIS A 103 -11.71 4.18 15.75
CA HIS A 103 -11.72 4.97 16.98
C HIS A 103 -10.75 6.17 16.89
N GLY A 104 -10.08 6.35 15.75
CA GLY A 104 -9.12 7.43 15.51
C GLY A 104 -7.73 7.17 16.08
N ARG A 105 -7.45 5.97 16.58
CA ARG A 105 -6.12 5.59 17.05
C ARG A 105 -5.24 5.24 15.86
N ARG A 106 -4.07 5.85 15.76
CA ARG A 106 -3.07 5.48 14.77
C ARG A 106 -2.43 4.14 15.16
N LEU A 107 -2.58 3.15 14.29
CA LEU A 107 -2.04 1.81 14.50
C LEU A 107 -0.56 1.75 14.13
N TYR A 108 -0.18 2.37 13.00
CA TYR A 108 1.21 2.55 12.56
C TYR A 108 1.32 3.71 11.57
N THR A 109 2.56 4.15 11.36
CA THR A 109 2.99 4.87 10.15
C THR A 109 4.06 4.02 9.47
N TYR A 110 3.80 3.61 8.23
CA TYR A 110 4.71 2.87 7.39
C TYR A 110 5.35 3.82 6.38
N ALA A 111 6.67 3.78 6.24
CA ALA A 111 7.40 4.45 5.18
C ALA A 111 7.85 3.43 4.13
N LYS A 112 7.74 3.80 2.86
CA LYS A 112 8.12 3.00 1.69
C LYS A 112 9.55 2.49 1.81
N VAL A 113 9.74 1.18 1.80
CA VAL A 113 11.06 0.55 1.94
C VAL A 113 11.84 0.60 0.63
N HIS A 114 11.17 0.34 -0.50
CA HIS A 114 11.79 0.39 -1.81
C HIS A 114 11.44 1.69 -2.52
N THR A 115 12.25 2.72 -2.32
CA THR A 115 12.10 4.01 -3.01
C THR A 115 12.48 3.91 -4.48
N CYS A 116 11.83 4.69 -5.34
CA CYS A 116 12.15 4.79 -6.77
C CYS A 116 13.41 5.66 -6.96
N ASP A 117 14.57 5.19 -6.49
CA ASP A 117 15.85 5.93 -6.51
C ASP A 117 16.35 6.27 -7.92
N PHE A 118 15.78 5.63 -8.94
CA PHE A 118 16.03 5.95 -10.34
C PHE A 118 15.23 7.16 -10.84
N GLY A 119 14.32 7.70 -10.02
CA GLY A 119 13.45 8.85 -10.28
C GLY A 119 13.55 9.89 -9.17
N ASP A 120 12.43 10.57 -8.93
CA ASP A 120 12.36 11.69 -7.98
C ASP A 120 12.48 11.27 -6.52
N GLU A 121 12.08 10.05 -6.18
CA GLU A 121 12.21 9.52 -4.83
C GLU A 121 13.66 9.31 -4.35
N ARG A 122 14.68 9.45 -5.22
CA ARG A 122 16.10 9.51 -4.80
C ARG A 122 16.40 10.59 -3.76
N ARG A 123 15.51 11.57 -3.63
CA ARG A 123 15.59 12.68 -2.65
C ARG A 123 14.94 12.33 -1.30
N LEU A 124 14.27 11.19 -1.22
CA LEU A 124 13.60 10.69 -0.03
C LEU A 124 14.46 9.65 0.70
N ASP A 125 14.20 9.47 1.99
CA ASP A 125 14.75 8.34 2.74
C ASP A 125 13.81 7.14 2.68
N ALA A 126 14.40 5.95 2.56
CA ALA A 126 13.68 4.68 2.62
C ALA A 126 13.16 4.38 4.03
N GLY A 127 12.09 3.58 4.11
CA GLY A 127 11.63 2.96 5.35
C GLY A 127 12.55 1.84 5.82
N GLU A 128 12.44 1.46 7.09
CA GLU A 128 13.35 0.50 7.73
C GLU A 128 12.71 -0.87 8.00
N ASP A 129 11.37 -0.99 8.00
CA ASP A 129 10.67 -2.23 8.33
C ASP A 129 9.24 -2.25 7.74
N PHE A 130 8.65 -3.44 7.72
CA PHE A 130 7.24 -3.68 7.36
C PHE A 130 6.41 -3.89 8.62
N PHE A 131 5.21 -3.29 8.69
CA PHE A 131 4.35 -3.34 9.86
C PHE A 131 3.02 -4.07 9.55
N VAL A 132 2.55 -4.83 10.54
CA VAL A 132 1.20 -5.41 10.57
C VAL A 132 0.58 -5.06 11.92
N ALA A 133 -0.68 -4.64 11.90
CA ALA A 133 -1.43 -4.34 13.11
C ALA A 133 -2.85 -4.90 13.04
N ALA A 134 -3.40 -5.22 14.22
CA ALA A 134 -4.79 -5.61 14.34
C ALA A 134 -5.70 -4.39 14.19
N LEU A 135 -6.45 -4.35 13.10
CA LEU A 135 -7.50 -3.37 12.85
C LEU A 135 -8.82 -3.88 13.42
N ASP A 136 -9.40 -3.11 14.34
CA ASP A 136 -10.72 -3.41 14.89
C ASP A 136 -11.82 -3.09 13.86
N THR A 137 -12.69 -4.06 13.60
CA THR A 137 -13.88 -3.93 12.76
C THR A 137 -15.13 -4.42 13.49
N GLU A 138 -16.31 -4.13 12.96
CA GLU A 138 -17.58 -4.63 13.54
C GLU A 138 -17.70 -6.16 13.52
N ARG A 139 -16.91 -6.82 12.67
CA ARG A 139 -16.90 -8.29 12.50
C ARG A 139 -15.66 -8.96 13.11
N GLY A 140 -14.94 -8.26 13.97
CA GLY A 140 -13.72 -8.75 14.60
C GLY A 140 -12.45 -8.08 14.08
N ALA A 141 -11.30 -8.48 14.63
CA ALA A 141 -10.01 -7.92 14.26
C ALA A 141 -9.50 -8.51 12.94
N VAL A 142 -8.86 -7.67 12.13
CA VAL A 142 -8.22 -8.01 10.85
C VAL A 142 -6.77 -7.60 10.93
N GLN A 143 -5.82 -8.48 10.56
CA GLN A 143 -4.41 -8.16 10.50
C GLN A 143 -4.10 -7.40 9.21
N VAL A 144 -3.77 -6.12 9.33
CA VAL A 144 -3.57 -5.23 8.18
C VAL A 144 -2.13 -4.75 8.12
N GLY A 145 -1.49 -4.97 6.96
CA GLY A 145 -0.18 -4.42 6.64
C GLY A 145 -0.24 -3.42 5.49
N SER A 146 0.89 -2.75 5.22
CA SER A 146 1.01 -1.85 4.07
C SER A 146 2.32 -2.08 3.32
N MET A 147 2.25 -1.91 2.00
CA MET A 147 3.38 -1.71 1.09
C MET A 147 3.01 -0.58 0.13
N ILE A 148 3.97 0.20 -0.35
CA ILE A 148 3.68 1.38 -1.19
C ILE A 148 4.27 1.18 -2.58
N CYS A 149 3.42 1.22 -3.61
CA CYS A 149 3.77 1.29 -5.03
C CYS A 149 4.93 0.34 -5.41
N TYR A 150 6.15 0.83 -5.51
CA TYR A 150 7.34 0.07 -5.94
C TYR A 150 7.69 -1.10 -5.01
N ASP A 151 7.25 -1.09 -3.74
CA ASP A 151 7.41 -2.25 -2.85
C ASP A 151 6.82 -3.54 -3.44
N ARG A 152 5.74 -3.45 -4.22
CA ARG A 152 5.09 -4.63 -4.83
C ARG A 152 5.96 -5.32 -5.89
N GLU A 153 6.93 -4.60 -6.49
CA GLU A 153 7.85 -5.18 -7.47
C GLU A 153 8.74 -6.26 -6.83
N PHE A 154 8.93 -6.18 -5.50
CA PHE A 154 9.74 -7.11 -4.71
C PHE A 154 8.82 -8.11 -4.01
N PRO A 155 8.88 -9.43 -4.39
CA PRO A 155 8.04 -10.45 -3.77
C PRO A 155 8.24 -10.58 -2.26
N GLU A 156 9.40 -10.19 -1.75
CA GLU A 156 9.76 -10.17 -0.35
C GLU A 156 8.82 -9.28 0.47
N SER A 157 8.38 -8.13 -0.06
CA SER A 157 7.50 -7.19 0.64
C SER A 157 6.19 -7.86 1.07
N ALA A 158 5.46 -8.43 0.12
CA ALA A 158 4.21 -9.13 0.42
C ALA A 158 4.45 -10.40 1.26
N ARG A 159 5.57 -11.11 1.01
CA ARG A 159 5.94 -12.31 1.77
C ARG A 159 6.25 -11.99 3.23
N ILE A 160 6.98 -10.92 3.52
CA ILE A 160 7.26 -10.47 4.89
C ILE A 160 5.95 -10.11 5.60
N LEU A 161 5.07 -9.36 4.94
CA LEU A 161 3.76 -8.99 5.50
C LEU A 161 2.90 -10.22 5.82
N MET A 162 2.84 -11.20 4.91
CA MET A 162 2.15 -12.47 5.15
C MET A 162 2.75 -13.22 6.34
N LEU A 163 4.08 -13.31 6.44
CA LEU A 163 4.78 -13.97 7.55
C LEU A 163 4.57 -13.26 8.89
N LYS A 164 4.34 -11.93 8.87
CA LYS A 164 3.91 -11.14 10.05
C LYS A 164 2.42 -11.28 10.34
N GLY A 165 1.68 -12.08 9.57
CA GLY A 165 0.29 -12.43 9.80
C GLY A 165 -0.74 -11.59 9.04
N ALA A 166 -0.33 -10.72 8.09
CA ALA A 166 -1.27 -9.91 7.36
C ALA A 166 -2.36 -10.73 6.64
N GLU A 167 -3.61 -10.35 6.80
CA GLU A 167 -4.78 -10.85 6.09
C GLU A 167 -5.13 -9.92 4.92
N LEU A 168 -4.88 -8.61 5.12
CA LEU A 168 -5.06 -7.56 4.13
C LEU A 168 -3.78 -6.73 4.03
N ILE A 169 -3.33 -6.50 2.80
CA ILE A 169 -2.23 -5.57 2.49
C ILE A 169 -2.81 -4.37 1.74
N LEU A 170 -2.62 -3.17 2.30
CA LEU A 170 -2.97 -1.91 1.66
C LEU A 170 -1.80 -1.43 0.81
N THR A 171 -2.08 -1.11 -0.46
CA THR A 171 -1.05 -0.71 -1.42
C THR A 171 -1.41 0.65 -2.05
N PRO A 172 -1.08 1.77 -1.38
CA PRO A 172 -1.10 3.08 -2.05
C PRO A 172 -0.20 3.08 -3.29
N ASN A 173 -0.67 3.68 -4.39
CA ASN A 173 0.02 3.59 -5.67
C ASN A 173 -0.05 4.91 -6.45
N ALA A 174 0.98 5.18 -7.26
CA ALA A 174 1.03 6.26 -8.24
C ALA A 174 1.90 5.84 -9.42
N CYS A 175 1.35 5.07 -10.34
CA CYS A 175 2.03 4.67 -11.57
C CYS A 175 1.03 4.13 -12.61
N PRO A 176 1.45 3.96 -13.88
CA PRO A 176 0.62 3.27 -14.87
C PRO A 176 0.39 1.82 -14.43
N MET A 177 -0.87 1.42 -14.32
CA MET A 177 -1.26 0.04 -14.02
C MET A 177 -1.52 -0.68 -15.35
N GLU A 178 -0.65 -1.61 -15.70
CA GLU A 178 -0.69 -2.38 -16.94
C GLU A 178 -0.59 -3.88 -16.64
N ILE A 179 -0.68 -4.71 -17.67
CA ILE A 179 -0.82 -6.16 -17.54
C ILE A 179 0.21 -6.81 -16.59
N ASN A 180 1.47 -6.37 -16.60
CA ASN A 180 2.52 -6.97 -15.75
C ASN A 180 2.32 -6.60 -14.29
N ARG A 181 2.01 -5.33 -13.98
CA ARG A 181 1.76 -4.84 -12.62
C ARG A 181 0.48 -5.40 -12.02
N LEU A 182 -0.59 -5.50 -12.82
CA LEU A 182 -1.82 -6.20 -12.42
C LEU A 182 -1.55 -7.69 -12.16
N SER A 183 -0.73 -8.32 -12.99
CA SER A 183 -0.33 -9.73 -12.82
C SER A 183 0.57 -9.93 -11.59
N GLN A 184 1.45 -8.98 -11.28
CA GLN A 184 2.23 -9.01 -10.04
C GLN A 184 1.33 -9.00 -8.81
N LEU A 185 0.36 -8.07 -8.72
CA LEU A 185 -0.57 -8.01 -7.59
C LEU A 185 -1.40 -9.29 -7.46
N ARG A 186 -1.89 -9.83 -8.58
CA ARG A 186 -2.59 -11.13 -8.62
C ARG A 186 -1.68 -12.26 -8.10
N GLY A 187 -0.43 -12.30 -8.55
CA GLY A 187 0.58 -13.26 -8.09
C GLY A 187 0.88 -13.11 -6.60
N ARG A 188 1.07 -11.86 -6.10
CA ARG A 188 1.30 -11.60 -4.68
C ARG A 188 0.13 -12.04 -3.80
N ALA A 189 -1.12 -11.78 -4.24
CA ALA A 189 -2.31 -12.23 -3.52
C ALA A 189 -2.39 -13.76 -3.48
N TYR A 190 -2.19 -14.41 -4.62
CA TYR A 190 -2.25 -15.86 -4.78
C TYR A 190 -1.18 -16.59 -3.95
N GLU A 191 0.11 -16.26 -4.15
CA GLU A 191 1.23 -16.96 -3.51
C GLU A 191 1.31 -16.78 -1.99
N ASN A 192 0.65 -15.75 -1.46
CA ASN A 192 0.60 -15.43 -0.03
C ASN A 192 -0.74 -15.73 0.61
N MET A 193 -1.76 -16.11 -0.15
CA MET A 193 -3.14 -16.27 0.33
C MET A 193 -3.56 -15.06 1.19
N THR A 194 -3.36 -13.86 0.62
CA THR A 194 -3.54 -12.59 1.35
C THR A 194 -4.31 -11.63 0.45
N ALA A 195 -5.31 -10.97 1.00
CA ALA A 195 -5.99 -9.92 0.26
C ALA A 195 -5.07 -8.73 0.02
N ILE A 196 -5.14 -8.14 -1.17
CA ILE A 196 -4.38 -6.95 -1.53
C ILE A 196 -5.31 -5.91 -2.13
N ALA A 197 -5.34 -4.72 -1.51
CA ALA A 197 -6.12 -3.57 -1.98
C ALA A 197 -5.16 -2.48 -2.47
N THR A 198 -5.21 -2.15 -3.75
CA THR A 198 -4.37 -1.13 -4.38
C THR A 198 -5.20 0.08 -4.77
N CYS A 199 -4.81 1.26 -4.34
CA CYS A 199 -5.46 2.52 -4.71
C CYS A 199 -4.50 3.38 -5.52
N ASN A 200 -4.86 3.70 -6.77
CA ASN A 200 -4.09 4.48 -7.73
C ASN A 200 -4.77 5.82 -8.03
N TYR A 201 -4.04 6.75 -8.61
CA TYR A 201 -4.63 7.97 -9.17
C TYR A 201 -5.34 7.66 -10.49
N PRO A 202 -6.48 8.33 -10.78
CA PRO A 202 -7.19 8.19 -12.04
C PRO A 202 -6.46 8.92 -13.19
N SER A 203 -6.85 8.67 -14.44
CA SER A 203 -6.55 9.56 -15.56
C SER A 203 -7.30 10.92 -15.35
N PRO A 204 -6.73 12.07 -15.67
CA PRO A 204 -5.45 12.32 -16.36
C PRO A 204 -4.29 12.69 -15.40
N HIS A 205 -4.21 12.13 -14.19
CA HIS A 205 -3.03 12.34 -13.33
C HIS A 205 -1.77 11.89 -14.08
N PRO A 206 -0.65 12.65 -14.04
CA PRO A 206 0.58 12.28 -14.73
C PRO A 206 1.04 10.86 -14.36
N ASP A 207 1.39 10.08 -15.39
CA ASP A 207 1.88 8.70 -15.26
C ASP A 207 0.93 7.74 -14.50
N CYS A 208 -0.37 8.06 -14.42
CA CYS A 208 -1.38 7.21 -13.80
C CYS A 208 -2.57 7.00 -14.75
N ASN A 209 -3.24 5.87 -14.61
CA ASN A 209 -4.35 5.47 -15.47
C ASN A 209 -5.49 4.78 -14.71
N GLY A 210 -5.63 5.05 -13.41
CA GLY A 210 -6.63 4.37 -12.61
C GLY A 210 -6.26 2.91 -12.32
N HIS A 211 -7.18 1.99 -12.62
CA HIS A 211 -7.04 0.55 -12.38
C HIS A 211 -6.67 0.21 -10.92
N SER A 212 -7.32 0.90 -9.97
CA SER A 212 -7.29 0.48 -8.57
C SER A 212 -7.91 -0.90 -8.43
N THR A 213 -7.32 -1.79 -7.63
CA THR A 213 -7.71 -3.20 -7.58
C THR A 213 -7.91 -3.73 -6.18
N VAL A 214 -8.76 -4.75 -6.04
CA VAL A 214 -8.79 -5.62 -4.85
C VAL A 214 -8.71 -7.08 -5.31
N PHE A 215 -7.72 -7.77 -4.79
CA PHE A 215 -7.56 -9.22 -4.90
C PHE A 215 -7.84 -9.84 -3.52
N ASP A 216 -8.64 -10.91 -3.45
CA ASP A 216 -8.99 -11.54 -2.17
C ASP A 216 -8.04 -12.67 -1.73
N GLY A 217 -7.17 -13.13 -2.62
CA GLY A 217 -6.16 -14.14 -2.32
C GLY A 217 -6.63 -15.59 -2.28
N ALA A 218 -7.93 -15.87 -2.42
CA ALA A 218 -8.49 -17.23 -2.41
C ALA A 218 -8.74 -17.75 -3.83
N ALA A 219 -7.87 -18.63 -4.33
CA ALA A 219 -7.94 -19.14 -5.70
C ALA A 219 -8.75 -20.42 -5.86
N TYR A 220 -8.77 -21.29 -4.87
CA TYR A 220 -9.50 -22.56 -4.90
C TYR A 220 -10.60 -22.54 -3.86
N LEU A 221 -11.85 -22.72 -4.29
CA LEU A 221 -13.01 -22.77 -3.40
C LEU A 221 -13.65 -24.15 -3.53
N PRO A 222 -14.22 -24.70 -2.45
CA PRO A 222 -14.76 -26.07 -2.44
C PRO A 222 -15.80 -26.37 -3.53
N GLU A 223 -16.56 -25.37 -3.93
CA GLU A 223 -17.61 -25.47 -4.94
C GLU A 223 -17.09 -25.38 -6.40
N LEU A 224 -15.80 -25.08 -6.60
CA LEU A 224 -15.22 -24.92 -7.92
C LEU A 224 -14.41 -26.15 -8.34
N SER A 225 -14.47 -26.51 -9.62
CA SER A 225 -13.68 -27.60 -10.19
C SER A 225 -12.23 -27.25 -10.51
N GLY A 226 -11.80 -26.00 -10.21
CA GLY A 226 -10.46 -25.48 -10.48
C GLY A 226 -10.23 -24.11 -9.84
N SER A 227 -9.14 -23.45 -10.19
CA SER A 227 -8.85 -22.13 -9.69
C SER A 227 -9.72 -21.05 -10.34
N ARG A 228 -10.00 -19.98 -9.60
CA ARG A 228 -10.62 -18.74 -10.10
C ARG A 228 -9.63 -17.59 -10.09
N ASP A 229 -9.96 -16.51 -10.78
CA ASP A 229 -9.27 -15.24 -10.60
C ASP A 229 -9.58 -14.69 -9.21
N THR A 230 -8.54 -14.29 -8.48
CA THR A 230 -8.67 -13.65 -7.16
C THR A 230 -9.02 -12.17 -7.23
N CYS A 231 -9.10 -11.58 -8.44
CA CYS A 231 -9.51 -10.20 -8.64
C CYS A 231 -11.02 -10.06 -8.39
N ILE A 232 -11.41 -9.35 -7.33
CA ILE A 232 -12.82 -9.07 -7.01
C ILE A 232 -13.24 -7.66 -7.39
N LEU A 233 -12.27 -6.78 -7.66
CA LEU A 233 -12.49 -5.44 -8.17
C LEU A 233 -11.28 -4.99 -9.01
N GLU A 234 -11.53 -4.48 -10.20
CA GLU A 234 -10.64 -3.65 -10.98
C GLU A 234 -11.42 -2.42 -11.43
N ALA A 235 -11.01 -1.23 -11.00
CA ALA A 235 -11.60 0.04 -11.41
C ALA A 235 -11.20 0.37 -12.86
N GLY A 236 -11.98 1.23 -13.52
CA GLY A 236 -11.57 1.85 -14.78
C GLY A 236 -10.59 3.02 -14.55
N GLU A 237 -10.43 3.84 -15.58
CA GLU A 237 -9.51 4.99 -15.55
C GLU A 237 -10.11 6.23 -14.85
N ASP A 238 -11.42 6.28 -14.67
CA ASP A 238 -12.15 7.46 -14.21
C ASP A 238 -11.96 7.71 -12.71
N GLU A 239 -12.12 8.99 -12.32
CA GLU A 239 -12.20 9.40 -10.93
C GLU A 239 -13.44 8.82 -10.25
N GLY A 240 -13.26 8.19 -9.08
CA GLY A 240 -14.36 7.58 -8.36
C GLY A 240 -13.98 7.04 -6.98
N ILE A 241 -15.01 6.59 -6.25
CA ILE A 241 -14.87 5.79 -5.04
C ILE A 241 -15.36 4.39 -5.38
N TYR A 242 -14.44 3.45 -5.40
CA TYR A 242 -14.71 2.07 -5.79
C TYR A 242 -14.73 1.18 -4.53
N LEU A 243 -15.83 0.43 -4.34
CA LEU A 243 -16.00 -0.45 -3.19
C LEU A 243 -15.85 -1.91 -3.58
N ALA A 244 -15.06 -2.63 -2.79
CA ALA A 244 -15.01 -4.10 -2.81
C ALA A 244 -15.47 -4.67 -1.46
N GLU A 245 -16.18 -5.77 -1.48
CA GLU A 245 -16.50 -6.54 -0.28
C GLU A 245 -15.55 -7.75 -0.20
N LEU A 246 -14.78 -7.80 0.88
CA LEU A 246 -13.83 -8.88 1.17
C LEU A 246 -14.44 -9.82 2.20
N ASP A 247 -14.52 -11.10 1.84
CA ASP A 247 -14.89 -12.19 2.73
C ASP A 247 -13.65 -12.72 3.46
N LEU A 248 -13.47 -12.26 4.70
CA LEU A 248 -12.32 -12.65 5.51
C LEU A 248 -12.48 -14.04 6.12
N ASP A 249 -13.69 -14.49 6.35
CA ASP A 249 -13.93 -15.83 6.92
C ASP A 249 -13.61 -16.88 5.86
N MET A 250 -14.04 -16.68 4.62
CA MET A 250 -13.62 -17.50 3.47
C MET A 250 -12.09 -17.52 3.31
N LEU A 251 -11.41 -16.36 3.40
CA LEU A 251 -9.95 -16.29 3.29
C LEU A 251 -9.25 -17.06 4.41
N ARG A 252 -9.76 -17.01 5.64
CA ARG A 252 -9.23 -17.74 6.79
C ARG A 252 -9.38 -19.24 6.62
N GLU A 253 -10.59 -19.70 6.23
CA GLU A 253 -10.86 -21.10 5.90
C GLU A 253 -9.94 -21.61 4.79
N TYR A 254 -9.78 -20.83 3.72
CA TYR A 254 -8.88 -21.14 2.61
C TYR A 254 -7.44 -21.34 3.09
N ARG A 255 -6.94 -20.45 3.96
CA ARG A 255 -5.59 -20.53 4.54
C ARG A 255 -5.34 -21.78 5.39
N GLU A 256 -6.36 -22.29 6.06
CA GLU A 256 -6.26 -23.51 6.88
C GLU A 256 -6.15 -24.77 6.05
N GLN A 257 -6.70 -24.77 4.83
CA GLN A 257 -6.81 -25.95 3.98
C GLN A 257 -5.75 -26.04 2.88
N GLU A 258 -5.25 -24.87 2.41
CA GLU A 258 -4.38 -24.80 1.25
C GLU A 258 -2.89 -24.99 1.57
N VAL A 259 -2.17 -25.44 0.54
CA VAL A 259 -0.74 -25.81 0.63
C VAL A 259 0.21 -24.64 0.35
N HIS A 260 -0.31 -23.47 -0.04
CA HIS A 260 0.47 -22.28 -0.34
C HIS A 260 0.97 -21.56 0.92
N GLY A 261 1.55 -20.39 0.72
CA GLY A 261 1.97 -19.52 1.82
C GLY A 261 3.15 -20.09 2.62
N ASN A 262 2.94 -20.43 3.88
CA ASN A 262 4.04 -20.76 4.81
C ASN A 262 4.22 -22.26 5.10
N ALA A 263 3.21 -23.10 4.83
CA ALA A 263 3.15 -24.49 5.29
C ALA A 263 4.35 -25.36 4.84
N TYR A 264 4.78 -25.22 3.60
CA TYR A 264 5.83 -26.04 2.99
C TYR A 264 7.10 -25.25 2.62
N ARG A 265 7.26 -24.04 3.14
CA ARG A 265 8.50 -23.25 2.94
C ARG A 265 9.69 -23.98 3.54
N ARG A 266 10.86 -23.75 2.96
CA ARG A 266 12.16 -24.26 3.43
C ARG A 266 13.12 -23.11 3.73
N PRO A 267 12.90 -22.33 4.82
CA PRO A 267 13.67 -21.12 5.12
C PRO A 267 15.19 -21.35 5.18
N GLU A 268 15.61 -22.55 5.60
CA GLU A 268 17.03 -22.94 5.67
C GLU A 268 17.73 -22.96 4.29
N ARG A 269 16.97 -22.86 3.19
CA ARG A 269 17.49 -22.79 1.82
C ARG A 269 17.51 -21.38 1.24
N TYR A 270 16.97 -20.39 1.94
CA TYR A 270 16.75 -19.04 1.43
C TYR A 270 17.82 -18.04 1.87
N GLY A 271 18.97 -18.50 2.40
CA GLY A 271 20.03 -17.62 2.91
C GLY A 271 20.51 -16.57 1.90
N ILE A 272 20.53 -16.88 0.62
CA ILE A 272 20.91 -15.93 -0.44
C ILE A 272 19.99 -14.69 -0.50
N LEU A 273 18.72 -14.79 -0.08
CA LEU A 273 17.77 -13.67 -0.07
C LEU A 273 18.10 -12.63 1.02
N THR A 274 18.90 -13.00 2.01
CA THR A 274 19.29 -12.14 3.14
C THR A 274 20.75 -11.72 3.08
N GLU A 275 21.48 -12.11 2.02
CA GLU A 275 22.84 -11.63 1.79
C GLU A 275 22.85 -10.13 1.50
N THR A 276 23.70 -9.39 2.18
CA THR A 276 23.83 -7.94 1.98
C THR A 276 24.74 -7.57 0.82
N SER A 277 25.55 -8.53 0.32
CA SER A 277 26.41 -8.33 -0.85
C SER A 277 25.62 -8.52 -2.14
N ILE A 278 25.62 -7.50 -3.00
CA ILE A 278 25.03 -7.60 -4.34
C ILE A 278 26.07 -8.13 -5.30
N ARG A 279 25.73 -9.20 -6.04
CA ARG A 279 26.59 -9.89 -6.98
C ARG A 279 26.02 -9.84 -8.39
N GLU A 280 26.89 -9.83 -9.41
CA GLU A 280 26.48 -10.09 -10.80
C GLU A 280 25.74 -11.45 -10.91
N PRO A 281 24.81 -11.63 -11.85
CA PRO A 281 24.45 -10.72 -12.95
C PRO A 281 23.31 -9.75 -12.59
N PHE A 282 22.85 -8.94 -13.56
CA PHE A 282 21.65 -8.10 -13.51
C PHE A 282 21.75 -6.85 -12.62
N ILE A 283 22.93 -6.32 -12.44
CA ILE A 283 23.13 -5.04 -11.73
C ILE A 283 23.11 -3.90 -12.74
N ARG A 284 22.23 -2.92 -12.56
CA ARG A 284 22.19 -1.70 -13.37
C ARG A 284 23.50 -0.93 -13.26
N ALA A 285 23.93 -0.33 -14.37
CA ALA A 285 25.22 0.36 -14.45
C ALA A 285 25.37 1.53 -13.46
N ASP A 286 24.29 2.21 -13.15
CA ASP A 286 24.26 3.31 -12.16
C ASP A 286 24.42 2.81 -10.71
N ARG A 287 24.09 1.56 -10.43
CA ARG A 287 24.29 0.92 -9.11
C ARG A 287 25.66 0.27 -8.97
N ARG A 288 26.29 -0.18 -10.06
CA ARG A 288 27.63 -0.77 -10.03
C ARG A 288 28.69 0.17 -9.44
N ARG A 289 28.57 1.48 -9.71
CA ARG A 289 29.54 2.49 -9.23
C ARG A 289 29.50 2.70 -7.71
N GLY A 290 28.36 2.49 -7.08
CA GLY A 290 28.20 2.63 -5.61
C GLY A 290 28.70 1.40 -4.82
N TYR A 291 28.86 0.24 -5.47
CA TYR A 291 29.32 -0.99 -4.82
C TYR A 291 30.83 -1.22 -4.88
N SER A 292 31.54 -0.57 -5.81
CA SER A 292 33.00 -0.68 -5.92
C SER A 292 33.76 0.08 -4.82
N GLU A 293 33.10 0.98 -4.09
CA GLU A 293 33.73 1.77 -3.02
C GLU A 293 33.57 1.15 -1.62
N THR A 294 32.75 0.08 -1.47
CA THR A 294 32.52 -0.60 -0.18
C THR A 294 33.27 -1.94 -0.04
N VAL A 295 34.06 -2.32 -1.02
CA VAL A 295 34.88 -3.54 -1.01
C VAL A 295 36.36 -3.19 -1.21
N GLN A 296 36.89 -2.35 -0.32
CA GLN A 296 38.33 -2.25 -0.06
C GLN A 296 38.60 -2.36 1.43
#